data_f71f9403fd2cd9d37e117c0b258b9be1
#
_entry.id   f71f9403fd2cd9d37e117c0b258b9be1
#
_cell.length_a   1.000
_cell.length_b   1.000
_cell.length_c   1.000
_cell.angle_alpha   90.00
_cell.angle_beta   90.00
_cell.angle_gamma   90.00
#
_symmetry.space_group_name_H-M   'P 1'
#
loop_
_entity.id
_entity.type
_entity.pdbx_description
1 polymer ?
#
loop_
_entity_poly.entity_id
_entity_poly.type
_entity_poly.pdbx_seq_one_letter_code
_entity_poly.pdbx_strand_id
1 'polypeptide(L)'
;MSADNSRITRRTFVATSLAMLAVTAACGNGIGNSNDVKIDARVDATLNQMYNTYPGTRDLAAKASGMLVIPLVTEAGFILGGAYGRGALRINGATVDYYSSVKGNAGLQIGAQQYAHVLFFMTDEAMARFRRSSGWTAGADLEYVVRDEGNALTADTNTLTAPVIAAVFGQAGLRVGATLEGAKYTRIIP
;
A
#
# COMPACT_ATOMS: atom_id res chain seq x y z
N MET A 1 19.55 25.93 56.70
CA MET A 1 18.91 24.89 55.89
C MET A 1 17.42 25.12 55.90
N SER A 2 16.90 25.80 54.88
CA SER A 2 15.47 26.13 54.76
C SER A 2 14.87 25.24 53.68
N ALA A 3 13.92 24.41 54.08
CA ALA A 3 13.20 23.54 53.17
C ALA A 3 12.06 24.33 52.51
N ASP A 4 12.19 24.61 51.23
CA ASP A 4 11.15 25.22 50.44
C ASP A 4 10.07 24.15 50.11
N ASN A 5 8.94 24.30 50.77
CA ASN A 5 7.78 23.45 50.67
C ASN A 5 6.81 24.03 49.60
N SER A 6 7.12 23.81 48.31
CA SER A 6 6.28 24.29 47.23
C SER A 6 4.92 23.57 47.25
N ARG A 7 3.90 24.24 47.80
CA ARG A 7 2.50 23.76 47.78
C ARG A 7 1.99 23.77 46.36
N ILE A 8 1.87 22.58 45.76
CA ILE A 8 1.16 22.39 44.47
C ILE A 8 -0.29 22.80 44.69
N THR A 9 -0.68 23.91 44.12
CA THR A 9 -2.04 24.47 44.24
C THR A 9 -3.02 23.60 43.49
N ARG A 10 -4.22 23.36 44.04
CA ARG A 10 -5.33 22.59 43.43
C ARG A 10 -5.65 23.02 41.98
N ARG A 11 -5.35 24.27 41.64
CA ARG A 11 -5.53 24.82 40.26
C ARG A 11 -4.55 24.22 39.25
N THR A 12 -3.31 23.90 39.65
CA THR A 12 -2.30 23.30 38.76
C THR A 12 -2.63 21.84 38.47
N PHE A 13 -3.22 21.13 39.46
CA PHE A 13 -3.61 19.72 39.31
C PHE A 13 -4.79 19.56 38.35
N VAL A 14 -5.76 20.49 38.35
CA VAL A 14 -6.91 20.46 37.42
C VAL A 14 -6.49 20.79 35.98
N ALA A 15 -5.54 21.71 35.79
CA ALA A 15 -5.04 22.08 34.46
C ALA A 15 -4.24 20.92 33.82
N THR A 16 -3.48 20.17 34.60
CA THR A 16 -2.68 19.03 34.12
C THR A 16 -3.56 17.81 33.77
N SER A 17 -4.66 17.60 34.49
CA SER A 17 -5.61 16.52 34.22
C SER A 17 -6.47 16.80 32.95
N LEU A 18 -6.80 18.06 32.66
CA LEU A 18 -7.51 18.41 31.43
C LEU A 18 -6.64 18.26 30.17
N ALA A 19 -5.33 18.47 30.28
CA ALA A 19 -4.40 18.30 29.16
C ALA A 19 -4.18 16.82 28.79
N MET A 20 -4.30 15.89 29.75
CA MET A 20 -4.19 14.44 29.45
C MET A 20 -5.43 13.82 28.81
N LEU A 21 -6.62 14.41 28.95
CA LEU A 21 -7.84 13.88 28.32
C LEU A 21 -7.94 14.23 26.81
N ALA A 22 -7.15 15.16 26.31
CA ALA A 22 -7.22 15.58 24.89
C ALA A 22 -6.45 14.66 23.92
N VAL A 23 -5.64 13.72 24.42
CA VAL A 23 -4.78 12.87 23.58
C VAL A 23 -5.46 11.54 23.15
N THR A 24 -6.59 11.18 23.76
CA THR A 24 -7.26 9.89 23.47
C THR A 24 -8.26 9.93 22.31
N ALA A 25 -8.47 11.08 21.67
CA ALA A 25 -9.44 11.22 20.57
C ALA A 25 -8.87 10.93 19.17
N ALA A 26 -7.60 10.49 19.05
CA ALA A 26 -6.94 10.35 17.75
C ALA A 26 -6.95 8.91 17.16
N CYS A 27 -7.59 7.93 17.81
CA CYS A 27 -7.73 6.58 17.29
C CYS A 27 -9.18 6.31 16.84
N GLY A 28 -9.66 7.08 15.88
CA GLY A 28 -10.94 6.84 15.22
C GLY A 28 -10.82 5.76 14.15
N ASN A 29 -10.68 4.49 14.51
CA ASN A 29 -10.95 3.36 13.62
C ASN A 29 -12.42 2.95 13.74
N GLY A 30 -13.33 3.91 13.70
CA GLY A 30 -14.77 3.65 13.71
C GLY A 30 -15.29 3.28 12.32
N ILE A 31 -16.17 2.29 12.27
CA ILE A 31 -17.07 2.03 11.13
C ILE A 31 -17.77 3.35 10.79
N GLY A 32 -17.61 3.86 9.54
CA GLY A 32 -18.18 5.13 9.11
C GLY A 32 -17.22 6.30 9.04
N ASN A 33 -15.91 6.10 9.27
CA ASN A 33 -14.93 7.12 8.95
C ASN A 33 -14.60 7.02 7.44
N SER A 34 -14.50 8.14 6.75
CA SER A 34 -14.28 8.27 5.30
C SER A 34 -12.91 7.75 4.79
N ASN A 35 -12.36 6.71 5.43
CA ASN A 35 -11.06 6.14 5.01
C ASN A 35 -11.19 5.34 3.70
N ASP A 36 -12.31 4.65 3.49
CA ASP A 36 -12.67 3.99 2.25
C ASP A 36 -12.67 4.97 1.08
N VAL A 37 -13.38 6.10 1.21
CA VAL A 37 -13.43 7.17 0.19
C VAL A 37 -12.03 7.72 -0.11
N LYS A 38 -11.19 7.89 0.92
CA LYS A 38 -9.82 8.37 0.75
C LYS A 38 -8.93 7.34 0.04
N ILE A 39 -9.09 6.06 0.35
CA ILE A 39 -8.37 4.99 -0.33
C ILE A 39 -8.81 4.94 -1.79
N ASP A 40 -10.11 4.96 -2.07
CA ASP A 40 -10.65 4.91 -3.43
C ASP A 40 -10.20 6.09 -4.29
N ALA A 41 -10.25 7.31 -3.76
CA ALA A 41 -9.75 8.49 -4.47
C ALA A 41 -8.25 8.39 -4.83
N ARG A 42 -7.44 7.83 -3.93
CA ARG A 42 -6.01 7.59 -4.21
C ARG A 42 -5.80 6.48 -5.23
N VAL A 43 -6.60 5.40 -5.15
CA VAL A 43 -6.59 4.30 -6.12
C VAL A 43 -6.90 4.83 -7.51
N ASP A 44 -7.95 5.65 -7.66
CA ASP A 44 -8.35 6.23 -8.95
C ASP A 44 -7.26 7.16 -9.50
N ALA A 45 -6.68 8.02 -8.66
CA ALA A 45 -5.58 8.89 -9.04
C ALA A 45 -4.35 8.08 -9.51
N THR A 46 -4.02 7.00 -8.81
CA THR A 46 -2.90 6.10 -9.13
C THR A 46 -3.11 5.36 -10.44
N LEU A 47 -4.31 4.83 -10.69
CA LEU A 47 -4.66 4.20 -11.96
C LEU A 47 -4.59 5.20 -13.11
N ASN A 48 -5.11 6.41 -12.93
CA ASN A 48 -5.02 7.46 -13.95
C ASN A 48 -3.57 7.84 -14.24
N GLN A 49 -2.73 8.00 -13.22
CA GLN A 49 -1.30 8.24 -13.40
C GLN A 49 -0.62 7.10 -14.16
N MET A 50 -0.86 5.84 -13.75
CA MET A 50 -0.31 4.66 -14.41
C MET A 50 -0.71 4.60 -15.89
N TYR A 51 -1.98 4.78 -16.21
CA TYR A 51 -2.48 4.71 -17.58
C TYR A 51 -1.96 5.85 -18.46
N ASN A 52 -1.69 7.01 -17.90
CA ASN A 52 -1.14 8.14 -18.64
C ASN A 52 0.37 8.00 -18.86
N THR A 53 1.08 7.49 -17.87
CA THR A 53 2.54 7.30 -17.96
C THR A 53 2.91 6.04 -18.73
N TYR A 54 2.10 4.97 -18.57
CA TYR A 54 2.34 3.64 -19.14
C TYR A 54 1.08 3.14 -19.88
N PRO A 55 0.79 3.65 -21.09
CA PRO A 55 -0.46 3.35 -21.80
C PRO A 55 -0.75 1.85 -21.99
N GLY A 56 0.28 1.01 -22.20
CA GLY A 56 0.14 -0.44 -22.33
C GLY A 56 -0.46 -1.15 -21.10
N THR A 57 -0.49 -0.48 -19.93
CA THR A 57 -1.15 -1.03 -18.73
C THR A 57 -2.68 -1.06 -18.86
N ARG A 58 -3.26 -0.28 -19.78
CA ARG A 58 -4.70 -0.34 -20.10
C ARG A 58 -5.09 -1.69 -20.67
N ASP A 59 -4.25 -2.24 -21.55
CA ASP A 59 -4.48 -3.55 -22.17
C ASP A 59 -4.38 -4.68 -21.13
N LEU A 60 -3.44 -4.56 -20.18
CA LEU A 60 -3.36 -5.49 -19.05
C LEU A 60 -4.61 -5.39 -18.17
N ALA A 61 -5.04 -4.18 -17.84
CA ALA A 61 -6.23 -3.95 -17.03
C ALA A 61 -7.51 -4.51 -17.71
N ALA A 62 -7.62 -4.35 -19.02
CA ALA A 62 -8.77 -4.85 -19.79
C ALA A 62 -8.82 -6.39 -19.85
N LYS A 63 -7.68 -7.06 -19.74
CA LYS A 63 -7.57 -8.54 -19.77
C LYS A 63 -7.60 -9.17 -18.38
N ALA A 64 -7.35 -8.39 -17.33
CA ALA A 64 -7.27 -8.89 -15.96
C ALA A 64 -8.67 -9.19 -15.40
N SER A 65 -8.81 -10.30 -14.69
CA SER A 65 -10.00 -10.63 -13.88
C SER A 65 -10.22 -9.63 -12.74
N GLY A 66 -9.17 -8.91 -12.35
CA GLY A 66 -9.21 -7.82 -11.37
C GLY A 66 -7.83 -7.30 -11.04
N MET A 67 -7.79 -6.21 -10.29
CA MET A 67 -6.55 -5.50 -9.93
C MET A 67 -6.53 -5.14 -8.46
N LEU A 68 -5.42 -5.45 -7.77
CA LEU A 68 -5.14 -4.87 -6.46
C LEU A 68 -4.25 -3.65 -6.63
N VAL A 69 -4.73 -2.49 -6.22
CA VAL A 69 -4.01 -1.22 -6.33
C VAL A 69 -3.60 -0.75 -4.94
N ILE A 70 -2.31 -0.60 -4.72
CA ILE A 70 -1.74 0.00 -3.50
C ILE A 70 -1.13 1.36 -3.90
N PRO A 71 -1.87 2.47 -3.68
CA PRO A 71 -1.49 3.79 -4.20
C PRO A 71 -0.22 4.37 -3.58
N LEU A 72 0.06 3.99 -2.35
CA LEU A 72 1.22 4.47 -1.61
C LEU A 72 1.72 3.38 -0.68
N VAL A 73 2.93 2.93 -0.92
CA VAL A 73 3.73 2.16 0.02
C VAL A 73 4.82 3.08 0.56
N THR A 74 4.92 3.19 1.86
CA THR A 74 6.04 3.83 2.53
C THR A 74 6.98 2.75 3.04
N GLU A 75 8.21 2.79 2.58
CA GLU A 75 9.28 1.91 2.99
C GLU A 75 10.31 2.72 3.77
N ALA A 76 10.67 2.26 4.96
CA ALA A 76 11.67 2.89 5.80
C ALA A 76 12.52 1.82 6.48
N GLY A 77 13.81 2.10 6.66
CA GLY A 77 14.72 1.19 7.37
C GLY A 77 16.13 1.71 7.54
N PHE A 78 16.78 1.13 8.54
CA PHE A 78 18.21 1.30 8.82
C PHE A 78 18.70 -0.04 9.38
N ILE A 79 19.32 -0.90 8.60
CA ILE A 79 19.70 -2.30 8.94
C ILE A 79 18.47 -3.24 8.92
N LEU A 80 17.41 -2.92 9.65
CA LEU A 80 16.09 -3.57 9.58
C LEU A 80 15.08 -2.53 9.18
N GLY A 81 14.20 -2.88 8.26
CA GLY A 81 13.19 -1.98 7.75
C GLY A 81 11.89 -2.68 7.44
N GLY A 82 10.91 -1.91 7.06
CA GLY A 82 9.63 -2.41 6.61
C GLY A 82 8.95 -1.49 5.61
N ALA A 83 8.04 -2.07 4.87
CA ALA A 83 7.16 -1.35 3.96
C ALA A 83 5.71 -1.58 4.35
N TYR A 84 4.91 -0.53 4.29
CA TYR A 84 3.48 -0.56 4.58
C TYR A 84 2.70 0.27 3.58
N GLY A 85 1.58 -0.27 3.12
CA GLY A 85 0.63 0.42 2.28
C GLY A 85 -0.80 -0.09 2.47
N ARG A 86 -1.78 0.69 2.03
CA ARG A 86 -3.18 0.28 1.95
C ARG A 86 -3.74 0.60 0.58
N GLY A 87 -4.69 -0.22 0.12
CA GLY A 87 -5.32 -0.03 -1.17
C GLY A 87 -6.59 -0.82 -1.33
N ALA A 88 -7.07 -0.90 -2.56
CA ALA A 88 -8.34 -1.54 -2.90
C ALA A 88 -8.18 -2.57 -4.02
N LEU A 89 -8.98 -3.62 -3.92
CA LEU A 89 -9.19 -4.59 -4.98
C LEU A 89 -10.32 -4.10 -5.89
N ARG A 90 -10.02 -3.93 -7.18
CA ARG A 90 -10.96 -3.52 -8.22
C ARG A 90 -11.31 -4.70 -9.11
N ILE A 91 -12.60 -4.93 -9.31
CA ILE A 91 -13.15 -5.88 -10.28
C ILE A 91 -14.15 -5.12 -11.14
N ASN A 92 -13.99 -5.14 -12.45
CA ASN A 92 -14.81 -4.39 -13.41
C ASN A 92 -14.95 -2.90 -13.03
N GLY A 93 -13.88 -2.28 -12.53
CA GLY A 93 -13.85 -0.87 -12.12
C GLY A 93 -14.43 -0.58 -10.74
N ALA A 94 -15.11 -1.53 -10.10
CA ALA A 94 -15.69 -1.36 -8.77
C ALA A 94 -14.76 -1.84 -7.67
N THR A 95 -14.71 -1.14 -6.52
CA THR A 95 -14.04 -1.63 -5.31
C THR A 95 -14.86 -2.74 -4.69
N VAL A 96 -14.23 -3.88 -4.46
CA VAL A 96 -14.88 -5.05 -3.84
C VAL A 96 -14.34 -5.37 -2.46
N ASP A 97 -13.08 -5.06 -2.19
CA ASP A 97 -12.41 -5.30 -0.90
C ASP A 97 -11.26 -4.30 -0.71
N TYR A 98 -10.82 -4.10 0.53
CA TYR A 98 -9.65 -3.31 0.88
C TYR A 98 -8.56 -4.19 1.48
N TYR A 99 -7.30 -3.85 1.21
CA TYR A 99 -6.14 -4.63 1.64
C TYR A 99 -5.03 -3.74 2.20
N SER A 100 -4.31 -4.26 3.17
CA SER A 100 -3.00 -3.77 3.56
C SER A 100 -1.91 -4.61 2.91
N SER A 101 -0.80 -3.95 2.55
CA SER A 101 0.44 -4.57 2.13
C SER A 101 1.50 -4.33 3.20
N VAL A 102 2.14 -5.39 3.66
CA VAL A 102 3.23 -5.34 4.65
C VAL A 102 4.40 -6.15 4.14
N LYS A 103 5.60 -5.58 4.20
CA LYS A 103 6.83 -6.29 3.86
C LYS A 103 7.91 -5.97 4.87
N GLY A 104 8.60 -7.00 5.38
CA GLY A 104 9.81 -6.84 6.18
C GLY A 104 11.03 -6.78 5.25
N ASN A 105 11.94 -5.85 5.49
CA ASN A 105 13.19 -5.73 4.76
C ASN A 105 14.36 -5.91 5.73
N ALA A 106 15.25 -6.86 5.42
CA ALA A 106 16.55 -6.97 6.06
C ALA A 106 17.60 -6.52 5.03
N GLY A 107 18.30 -5.41 5.30
CA GLY A 107 19.32 -4.91 4.40
C GLY A 107 19.78 -3.49 4.74
N LEU A 108 20.95 -3.10 4.24
CA LEU A 108 21.59 -1.79 4.47
C LEU A 108 20.93 -0.65 3.65
N GLN A 109 19.61 -0.64 3.53
CA GLN A 109 18.91 0.46 2.87
C GLN A 109 18.65 1.56 3.89
N ILE A 110 19.46 2.61 3.84
CA ILE A 110 19.30 3.80 4.67
C ILE A 110 18.35 4.75 3.94
N GLY A 111 17.21 5.04 4.57
CA GLY A 111 16.28 6.04 4.06
C GLY A 111 14.82 5.61 4.05
N ALA A 112 13.97 6.55 3.71
CA ALA A 112 12.58 6.32 3.42
C ALA A 112 12.33 6.52 1.93
N GLN A 113 11.48 5.67 1.35
CA GLN A 113 11.06 5.79 -0.04
C GLN A 113 9.57 5.48 -0.16
N GLN A 114 8.97 6.01 -1.20
CA GLN A 114 7.55 5.80 -1.47
C GLN A 114 7.38 5.33 -2.91
N TYR A 115 6.51 4.35 -3.10
CA TYR A 115 6.16 3.82 -4.42
C TYR A 115 4.71 3.37 -4.43
N ALA A 116 4.16 3.24 -5.62
CA ALA A 116 2.88 2.60 -5.87
C ALA A 116 3.09 1.24 -6.53
N HIS A 117 2.15 0.32 -6.36
CA HIS A 117 2.14 -0.89 -7.17
C HIS A 117 0.71 -1.36 -7.47
N VAL A 118 0.60 -2.06 -8.60
CA VAL A 118 -0.64 -2.70 -9.03
C VAL A 118 -0.36 -4.16 -9.35
N LEU A 119 -1.16 -5.07 -8.77
CA LEU A 119 -1.18 -6.48 -9.14
C LEU A 119 -2.36 -6.72 -10.09
N PHE A 120 -2.08 -7.19 -11.29
CA PHE A 120 -3.08 -7.63 -12.26
C PHE A 120 -3.26 -9.13 -12.13
N PHE A 121 -4.45 -9.58 -11.76
CA PHE A 121 -4.79 -11.00 -11.72
C PHE A 121 -5.31 -11.40 -13.10
N MET A 122 -4.48 -12.09 -13.87
CA MET A 122 -4.77 -12.40 -15.28
C MET A 122 -5.73 -13.58 -15.43
N THR A 123 -5.95 -14.36 -14.37
CA THR A 123 -6.88 -15.50 -14.38
C THR A 123 -7.85 -15.44 -13.21
N ASP A 124 -9.06 -15.97 -13.41
CA ASP A 124 -10.08 -16.08 -12.36
C ASP A 124 -9.60 -16.96 -11.19
N GLU A 125 -8.78 -17.96 -11.46
CA GLU A 125 -8.20 -18.82 -10.44
C GLU A 125 -7.21 -18.08 -9.55
N ALA A 126 -6.34 -17.26 -10.13
CA ALA A 126 -5.40 -16.43 -9.36
C ALA A 126 -6.16 -15.44 -8.48
N MET A 127 -7.17 -14.76 -9.03
CA MET A 127 -8.06 -13.86 -8.31
C MET A 127 -8.78 -14.59 -7.17
N ALA A 128 -9.36 -15.76 -7.44
CA ALA A 128 -10.09 -16.52 -6.45
C ALA A 128 -9.16 -17.05 -5.33
N ARG A 129 -7.94 -17.49 -5.66
CA ARG A 129 -6.93 -17.87 -4.65
C ARG A 129 -6.55 -16.71 -3.76
N PHE A 130 -6.30 -15.55 -4.36
CA PHE A 130 -5.99 -14.31 -3.63
C PHE A 130 -7.11 -13.97 -2.64
N ARG A 131 -8.36 -13.92 -3.08
CA ARG A 131 -9.50 -13.54 -2.25
C ARG A 131 -9.84 -14.54 -1.13
N ARG A 132 -9.58 -15.84 -1.33
CA ARG A 132 -9.80 -16.87 -0.30
C ARG A 132 -8.71 -16.94 0.75
N SER A 133 -7.55 -16.38 0.47
CA SER A 133 -6.43 -16.37 1.41
C SER A 133 -6.69 -15.41 2.57
N SER A 134 -6.45 -15.84 3.81
CA SER A 134 -6.44 -14.94 4.98
C SER A 134 -5.23 -14.00 5.01
N GLY A 135 -4.24 -14.24 4.14
CA GLY A 135 -3.04 -13.42 3.97
C GLY A 135 -2.23 -13.98 2.80
N TRP A 136 -2.38 -13.39 1.62
CA TRP A 136 -1.65 -13.78 0.43
C TRP A 136 -0.25 -13.18 0.45
N THR A 137 0.76 -13.98 0.13
CA THR A 137 2.16 -13.52 0.06
C THR A 137 2.62 -13.55 -1.38
N ALA A 138 3.21 -12.45 -1.85
CA ALA A 138 3.85 -12.38 -3.16
C ALA A 138 5.06 -13.32 -3.17
N GLY A 139 5.05 -14.31 -4.05
CA GLY A 139 6.09 -15.31 -4.21
C GLY A 139 6.69 -15.31 -5.61
N ALA A 140 7.30 -16.44 -5.96
CA ALA A 140 7.97 -16.65 -7.24
C ALA A 140 7.01 -16.68 -8.45
N ASP A 141 5.69 -16.80 -8.21
CA ASP A 141 4.67 -16.81 -9.27
C ASP A 141 4.31 -15.40 -9.79
N LEU A 142 5.02 -14.38 -9.29
CA LEU A 142 4.78 -12.99 -9.66
C LEU A 142 5.70 -12.60 -10.80
N GLU A 143 5.14 -12.33 -11.97
CA GLU A 143 5.88 -11.75 -13.08
C GLU A 143 5.88 -10.22 -12.96
N TYR A 144 7.06 -9.62 -13.10
CA TYR A 144 7.19 -8.17 -13.03
C TYR A 144 7.21 -7.57 -14.42
N VAL A 145 6.34 -6.57 -14.63
CA VAL A 145 6.49 -5.65 -15.74
C VAL A 145 7.54 -4.63 -15.32
N VAL A 146 8.82 -4.99 -15.46
CA VAL A 146 9.94 -4.09 -15.21
C VAL A 146 10.17 -3.25 -16.44
N ARG A 147 10.35 -1.94 -16.26
CA ARG A 147 10.70 -1.07 -17.34
C ARG A 147 11.97 -0.31 -17.13
N ASP A 148 12.74 -0.35 -18.21
CA ASP A 148 13.84 0.55 -18.45
C ASP A 148 13.32 1.80 -19.17
N GLU A 149 13.80 2.93 -18.73
CA GLU A 149 13.71 4.28 -19.29
C GLU A 149 12.87 4.50 -20.57
N GLY A 150 11.65 4.97 -20.38
CA GLY A 150 10.97 5.78 -21.40
C GLY A 150 10.25 5.05 -22.53
N ASN A 151 10.29 3.75 -22.64
CA ASN A 151 9.64 3.00 -23.73
C ASN A 151 8.47 2.10 -23.29
N ALA A 152 7.53 1.85 -24.24
CA ALA A 152 6.31 1.09 -24.05
C ALA A 152 6.51 -0.24 -23.31
N LEU A 153 5.54 -0.63 -22.47
CA LEU A 153 5.44 -1.96 -21.90
C LEU A 153 5.54 -2.99 -23.06
N THR A 154 6.71 -3.51 -23.30
CA THR A 154 6.82 -4.76 -24.03
C THR A 154 6.49 -5.86 -23.05
N ALA A 155 5.20 -6.16 -22.89
CA ALA A 155 4.80 -7.41 -22.32
C ALA A 155 5.34 -8.49 -23.25
N ASP A 156 6.45 -9.10 -22.83
CA ASP A 156 6.99 -10.26 -23.52
C ASP A 156 5.92 -11.37 -23.48
N THR A 157 5.91 -12.26 -24.46
CA THR A 157 4.88 -13.32 -24.56
C THR A 157 4.79 -14.15 -23.27
N ASN A 158 5.90 -14.31 -22.54
CA ASN A 158 5.94 -14.98 -21.24
C ASN A 158 5.22 -14.19 -20.13
N THR A 159 5.32 -12.88 -20.14
CA THR A 159 4.64 -12.01 -19.16
C THR A 159 3.12 -12.12 -19.27
N LEU A 160 2.58 -12.28 -20.49
CA LEU A 160 1.14 -12.39 -20.72
C LEU A 160 0.55 -13.74 -20.27
N THR A 161 1.37 -14.76 -20.06
CA THR A 161 0.95 -16.09 -19.55
C THR A 161 1.03 -16.21 -18.04
N ALA A 162 1.64 -15.25 -17.35
CA ALA A 162 1.74 -15.26 -15.89
C ALA A 162 0.36 -15.05 -15.23
N PRO A 163 0.01 -15.83 -14.20
CA PRO A 163 -1.27 -15.71 -13.52
C PRO A 163 -1.44 -14.39 -12.76
N VAL A 164 -0.32 -13.77 -12.36
CA VAL A 164 -0.29 -12.47 -11.68
C VAL A 164 0.86 -11.63 -12.24
N ILE A 165 0.54 -10.44 -12.71
CA ILE A 165 1.51 -9.46 -13.22
C ILE A 165 1.56 -8.27 -12.26
N ALA A 166 2.76 -7.81 -11.93
CA ALA A 166 2.97 -6.66 -11.05
C ALA A 166 3.56 -5.47 -11.81
N ALA A 167 2.94 -4.31 -11.67
CA ALA A 167 3.52 -3.04 -12.05
C ALA A 167 3.92 -2.27 -10.80
N VAL A 168 5.19 -1.87 -10.69
CA VAL A 168 5.72 -1.07 -9.58
C VAL A 168 6.25 0.23 -10.15
N PHE A 169 5.78 1.36 -9.59
CA PHE A 169 6.18 2.69 -10.04
C PHE A 169 6.19 3.68 -8.87
N GLY A 170 7.06 4.67 -8.94
CA GLY A 170 7.17 5.73 -7.93
C GLY A 170 6.54 7.02 -8.41
N GLN A 171 6.55 8.05 -7.56
CA GLN A 171 6.08 9.41 -7.93
C GLN A 171 6.93 10.04 -9.05
N ALA A 172 8.20 9.63 -9.21
CA ALA A 172 9.13 10.13 -10.21
C ALA A 172 9.30 9.19 -11.43
N GLY A 173 8.55 8.08 -11.49
CA GLY A 173 8.63 7.10 -12.58
C GLY A 173 8.69 5.65 -12.10
N LEU A 174 8.88 4.72 -13.05
CA LEU A 174 9.01 3.29 -12.74
C LEU A 174 10.28 3.05 -11.93
N ARG A 175 10.15 2.37 -10.80
CA ARG A 175 11.29 2.05 -9.97
C ARG A 175 11.92 0.74 -10.43
N VAL A 176 13.16 0.82 -10.88
CA VAL A 176 13.97 -0.35 -11.19
C VAL A 176 14.45 -1.00 -9.89
N GLY A 177 14.26 -2.31 -9.75
CA GLY A 177 14.73 -3.09 -8.61
C GLY A 177 13.83 -3.13 -7.38
N ALA A 178 12.63 -2.50 -7.40
CA ALA A 178 11.64 -2.71 -6.35
C ALA A 178 11.01 -4.10 -6.53
N THR A 179 11.24 -5.00 -5.58
CA THR A 179 10.59 -6.31 -5.55
C THR A 179 9.45 -6.33 -4.54
N LEU A 180 8.35 -6.97 -4.92
CA LEU A 180 7.22 -7.26 -4.02
C LEU A 180 7.35 -8.61 -3.32
N GLU A 181 8.39 -9.38 -3.63
CA GLU A 181 8.63 -10.67 -3.04
C GLU A 181 8.63 -10.60 -1.50
N GLY A 182 7.90 -11.50 -0.87
CA GLY A 182 7.67 -11.49 0.57
C GLY A 182 6.66 -10.45 1.08
N ALA A 183 6.09 -9.62 0.22
CA ALA A 183 5.00 -8.73 0.62
C ALA A 183 3.74 -9.54 0.94
N LYS A 184 3.19 -9.33 2.14
CA LYS A 184 1.97 -9.97 2.60
C LYS A 184 0.79 -9.03 2.46
N TYR A 185 -0.26 -9.50 1.81
CA TYR A 185 -1.51 -8.76 1.61
C TYR A 185 -2.60 -9.36 2.48
N THR A 186 -3.21 -8.53 3.31
CA THR A 186 -4.27 -8.93 4.24
C THR A 186 -5.49 -8.05 4.04
N ARG A 187 -6.69 -8.66 3.98
CA ARG A 187 -7.93 -7.91 3.89
C ARG A 187 -8.15 -7.08 5.15
N ILE A 188 -8.61 -5.86 4.98
CA ILE A 188 -8.89 -4.90 6.06
C ILE A 188 -10.28 -4.30 5.91
N ILE A 189 -10.80 -3.79 7.01
CA ILE A 189 -11.95 -2.86 7.04
C ILE A 189 -11.33 -1.47 7.20
N PRO A 190 -11.49 -0.55 6.22
CA PRO A 190 -10.81 0.75 6.20
C PRO A 190 -11.31 1.73 7.27
#